data_f105f2e221e6201a50e24544ee0c5914
#
_entry.id   f105f2e221e6201a50e24544ee0c5914
#
_cell.length_a   1.000
_cell.length_b   1.000
_cell.length_c   1.000
_cell.angle_alpha   90.00
_cell.angle_beta   90.00
_cell.angle_gamma   90.00
#
_symmetry.space_group_name_H-M   'P 1'
#
loop_
_entity.id
_entity.type
_entity.pdbx_description
1 polymer ?
#
loop_
_entity_poly.entity_id
_entity_poly.type
_entity_poly.pdbx_seq_one_letter_code
_entity_poly.pdbx_strand_id
1 'polypeptide(L)'
;MMLAGTIWQRELVEFAQRRRTLVIKLAFPLLIAIPLVLSGAPSIYAAMALTMLIAIVGALGAGAVLTRERQTGLTLRYRTLPVTPGRLLIERLSTNSAIDFVQLIPVLVLIALRRPSTFAWWPALLLSTAAVLLIGNLMGAIASTLSQSPGEVMLYVVIPLLPLFYLSGIFTPPSEPALLVVSRLLPFSYLHEALLGALGGQPNLLPWETLLGGLGFLVGAAGLTGRLGRRVCESD
;
A
#
# COMPACT_ATOMS: atom_id res chain seq x y z
N MET A 1 -16.46 7.25 -27.33
CA MET A 1 -16.06 6.02 -26.61
C MET A 1 -14.60 5.76 -26.99
N MET A 2 -13.63 6.27 -26.20
CA MET A 2 -12.22 6.03 -26.46
C MET A 2 -11.94 4.56 -26.15
N LEU A 3 -11.48 3.82 -27.13
CA LEU A 3 -10.92 2.48 -26.97
C LEU A 3 -9.62 2.63 -26.16
N ALA A 4 -9.71 2.49 -24.85
CA ALA A 4 -8.53 2.44 -24.02
C ALA A 4 -7.77 1.14 -24.36
N GLY A 5 -6.64 1.25 -25.02
CA GLY A 5 -5.86 0.11 -25.54
C GLY A 5 -5.21 -0.73 -24.44
N THR A 6 -5.24 -0.27 -23.17
CA THR A 6 -4.66 -0.97 -22.03
C THR A 6 -5.56 -0.85 -20.81
N ILE A 7 -5.51 -1.85 -19.92
CA ILE A 7 -6.23 -1.87 -18.62
C ILE A 7 -5.90 -0.59 -17.81
N TRP A 8 -4.67 -0.17 -17.83
CA TRP A 8 -4.16 1.05 -17.19
C TRP A 8 -4.92 2.31 -17.62
N GLN A 9 -5.05 2.52 -18.91
CA GLN A 9 -5.72 3.71 -19.45
C GLN A 9 -7.20 3.74 -19.05
N ARG A 10 -7.86 2.61 -19.09
CA ARG A 10 -9.27 2.49 -18.73
C ARG A 10 -9.50 2.81 -17.25
N GLU A 11 -8.71 2.24 -16.35
CA GLU A 11 -8.87 2.45 -14.91
C GLU A 11 -8.53 3.88 -14.50
N LEU A 12 -7.48 4.49 -15.07
CA LEU A 12 -7.15 5.89 -14.83
C LEU A 12 -8.23 6.84 -15.31
N VAL A 13 -8.81 6.60 -16.51
CA VAL A 13 -9.91 7.40 -17.03
C VAL A 13 -11.16 7.24 -16.16
N GLU A 14 -11.50 6.01 -15.76
CA GLU A 14 -12.65 5.74 -14.89
C GLU A 14 -12.45 6.40 -13.51
N PHE A 15 -11.24 6.34 -12.95
CA PHE A 15 -10.90 7.01 -11.71
C PHE A 15 -11.04 8.53 -11.81
N ALA A 16 -10.51 9.13 -12.89
CA ALA A 16 -10.60 10.59 -13.12
C ALA A 16 -12.02 11.10 -13.35
N GLN A 17 -12.87 10.28 -13.98
CA GLN A 17 -14.27 10.64 -14.25
C GLN A 17 -15.14 10.60 -12.98
N ARG A 18 -14.81 9.80 -11.99
CA ARG A 18 -15.56 9.68 -10.72
C ARG A 18 -15.12 10.75 -9.71
N ARG A 19 -15.38 12.03 -10.00
CA ARG A 19 -14.95 13.18 -9.18
C ARG A 19 -15.25 13.03 -7.68
N ARG A 20 -16.44 12.53 -7.31
CA ARG A 20 -16.80 12.32 -5.89
C ARG A 20 -15.90 11.30 -5.21
N THR A 21 -15.66 10.18 -5.85
CA THR A 21 -14.77 9.12 -5.33
C THR A 21 -13.34 9.62 -5.22
N LEU A 22 -12.86 10.40 -6.19
CA LEU A 22 -11.53 11.00 -6.18
C LEU A 22 -11.37 11.96 -4.99
N VAL A 23 -12.34 12.87 -4.78
CA VAL A 23 -12.31 13.82 -3.66
C VAL A 23 -12.28 13.09 -2.32
N ILE A 24 -13.13 12.06 -2.13
CA ILE A 24 -13.17 11.28 -0.89
C ILE A 24 -11.85 10.54 -0.68
N LYS A 25 -11.30 9.90 -1.71
CA LYS A 25 -10.03 9.18 -1.65
C LYS A 25 -8.84 10.08 -1.32
N LEU A 26 -8.81 11.31 -1.83
CA LEU A 26 -7.76 12.30 -1.51
C LEU A 26 -7.97 12.92 -0.12
N ALA A 27 -9.21 13.20 0.27
CA ALA A 27 -9.53 13.84 1.54
C ALA A 27 -9.28 12.89 2.73
N PHE A 28 -9.57 11.61 2.61
CA PHE A 28 -9.47 10.65 3.71
C PHE A 28 -8.06 10.58 4.33
N PRO A 29 -6.97 10.35 3.56
CA PRO A 29 -5.63 10.37 4.13
C PRO A 29 -5.22 11.74 4.69
N LEU A 30 -5.66 12.84 4.06
CA LEU A 30 -5.38 14.19 4.54
C LEU A 30 -6.05 14.50 5.88
N LEU A 31 -7.30 14.09 6.08
CA LEU A 31 -8.03 14.29 7.33
C LEU A 31 -7.29 13.66 8.53
N ILE A 32 -6.59 12.56 8.31
CA ILE A 32 -5.79 11.90 9.34
C ILE A 32 -4.40 12.55 9.44
N ALA A 33 -3.75 12.85 8.31
CA ALA A 33 -2.40 13.38 8.29
C ALA A 33 -2.30 14.83 8.79
N ILE A 34 -3.27 15.70 8.47
CA ILE A 34 -3.27 17.11 8.86
C ILE A 34 -3.09 17.28 10.39
N PRO A 35 -3.96 16.71 11.24
CA PRO A 35 -3.78 16.87 12.69
C PRO A 35 -2.46 16.25 13.18
N LEU A 36 -2.03 15.11 12.65
CA LEU A 36 -0.80 14.46 13.06
C LEU A 36 0.46 15.27 12.72
N VAL A 37 0.51 15.85 11.52
CA VAL A 37 1.68 16.62 11.07
C VAL A 37 1.67 18.06 11.61
N LEU A 38 0.48 18.65 11.84
CA LEU A 38 0.34 20.05 12.27
C LEU A 38 0.29 20.22 13.79
N SER A 39 -0.17 19.23 14.56
CA SER A 39 -0.35 19.34 16.02
C SER A 39 0.96 19.42 16.82
N GLY A 40 2.12 19.20 16.18
CA GLY A 40 3.39 19.08 16.90
C GLY A 40 3.52 17.78 17.71
N ALA A 41 2.69 16.76 17.42
CA ALA A 41 2.81 15.44 18.03
C ALA A 41 4.23 14.87 17.83
N PRO A 42 4.73 14.07 18.78
CA PRO A 42 6.00 13.37 18.60
C PRO A 42 6.05 12.59 17.29
N SER A 43 7.15 12.72 16.55
CA SER A 43 7.31 12.12 15.22
C SER A 43 7.05 10.61 15.18
N ILE A 44 7.28 9.91 16.29
CA ILE A 44 7.02 8.47 16.41
C ILE A 44 5.51 8.14 16.25
N TYR A 45 4.63 8.89 16.89
CA TYR A 45 3.17 8.65 16.78
C TYR A 45 2.64 9.02 15.41
N ALA A 46 3.16 10.09 14.83
CA ALA A 46 2.80 10.48 13.46
C ALA A 46 3.28 9.43 12.44
N ALA A 47 4.52 8.95 12.56
CA ALA A 47 5.06 7.88 11.72
C ALA A 47 4.26 6.58 11.87
N MET A 48 3.94 6.19 13.10
CA MET A 48 3.11 5.03 13.41
C MET A 48 1.75 5.11 12.70
N ALA A 49 1.01 6.18 12.94
CA ALA A 49 -0.33 6.35 12.38
C ALA A 49 -0.33 6.43 10.85
N LEU A 50 0.66 7.12 10.26
CA LEU A 50 0.80 7.20 8.80
C LEU A 50 1.21 5.86 8.18
N THR A 51 2.07 5.08 8.83
CA THR A 51 2.41 3.72 8.37
C THR A 51 1.17 2.84 8.32
N MET A 52 0.37 2.84 9.39
CA MET A 52 -0.88 2.09 9.46
C MET A 52 -1.88 2.55 8.38
N LEU A 53 -2.03 3.87 8.21
CA LEU A 53 -2.90 4.44 7.19
C LEU A 53 -2.51 3.98 5.78
N ILE A 54 -1.23 4.09 5.42
CA ILE A 54 -0.72 3.70 4.09
C ILE A 54 -0.93 2.20 3.85
N ALA A 55 -0.63 1.36 4.84
CA ALA A 55 -0.82 -0.07 4.75
C ALA A 55 -2.30 -0.46 4.56
N ILE A 56 -3.20 0.17 5.31
CA ILE A 56 -4.66 -0.06 5.22
C ILE A 56 -5.18 0.41 3.86
N VAL A 57 -4.76 1.59 3.39
CA VAL A 57 -5.15 2.11 2.07
C VAL A 57 -4.79 1.12 0.97
N GLY A 58 -3.54 0.64 0.95
CA GLY A 58 -3.11 -0.35 -0.04
C GLY A 58 -3.88 -1.66 0.08
N ALA A 59 -4.07 -2.18 1.28
CA ALA A 59 -4.66 -3.49 1.47
C ALA A 59 -6.18 -3.54 1.15
N LEU A 60 -6.91 -2.47 1.45
CA LEU A 60 -8.36 -2.39 1.17
C LEU A 60 -8.65 -2.05 -0.30
N GLY A 61 -7.77 -1.31 -0.97
CA GLY A 61 -7.96 -0.84 -2.34
C GLY A 61 -8.26 -1.97 -3.32
N ALA A 62 -7.31 -2.87 -3.54
CA ALA A 62 -7.45 -3.99 -4.47
C ALA A 62 -8.47 -5.02 -4.00
N GLY A 63 -8.50 -5.31 -2.68
CA GLY A 63 -9.39 -6.35 -2.15
C GLY A 63 -10.86 -6.06 -2.42
N ALA A 64 -11.33 -4.85 -2.13
CA ALA A 64 -12.70 -4.44 -2.36
C ALA A 64 -13.06 -4.43 -3.86
N VAL A 65 -12.14 -3.98 -4.72
CA VAL A 65 -12.34 -3.94 -6.18
C VAL A 65 -12.47 -5.35 -6.73
N LEU A 66 -11.53 -6.24 -6.40
CA LEU A 66 -11.52 -7.62 -6.92
C LEU A 66 -12.74 -8.43 -6.45
N THR A 67 -13.15 -8.29 -5.17
CA THR A 67 -14.37 -8.94 -4.67
C THR A 67 -15.61 -8.47 -5.44
N ARG A 68 -15.74 -7.16 -5.68
CA ARG A 68 -16.86 -6.61 -6.46
C ARG A 68 -16.88 -7.11 -7.89
N GLU A 69 -15.73 -7.26 -8.53
CA GLU A 69 -15.61 -7.79 -9.88
C GLU A 69 -16.00 -9.27 -9.97
N ARG A 70 -15.64 -10.05 -8.96
CA ARG A 70 -16.09 -11.45 -8.85
C ARG A 70 -17.62 -11.51 -8.75
N GLN A 71 -18.22 -10.70 -7.86
CA GLN A 71 -19.68 -10.63 -7.72
C GLN A 71 -20.40 -10.23 -9.01
N THR A 72 -19.78 -9.38 -9.84
CA THR A 72 -20.35 -8.94 -11.13
C THR A 72 -20.02 -9.86 -12.30
N GLY A 73 -19.29 -10.96 -12.08
CA GLY A 73 -18.88 -11.91 -13.12
C GLY A 73 -17.83 -11.36 -14.11
N LEU A 74 -17.23 -10.21 -13.81
CA LEU A 74 -16.17 -9.61 -14.65
C LEU A 74 -14.93 -10.48 -14.70
N THR A 75 -14.63 -11.22 -13.63
CA THR A 75 -13.49 -12.15 -13.55
C THR A 75 -13.59 -13.23 -14.63
N LEU A 76 -14.81 -13.75 -14.89
CA LEU A 76 -15.04 -14.74 -15.94
C LEU A 76 -14.74 -14.19 -17.33
N ARG A 77 -15.04 -12.91 -17.58
CA ARG A 77 -14.73 -12.26 -18.87
C ARG A 77 -13.25 -12.07 -19.10
N TYR A 78 -12.46 -11.90 -18.01
CA TYR A 78 -10.99 -11.79 -18.13
C TYR A 78 -10.34 -13.13 -18.51
N ARG A 79 -10.97 -14.27 -18.19
CA ARG A 79 -10.47 -15.61 -18.58
C ARG A 79 -10.54 -15.83 -20.11
N THR A 80 -11.38 -15.08 -20.82
CA THR A 80 -11.47 -15.15 -22.29
C THR A 80 -10.43 -14.31 -23.02
N LEU A 81 -9.67 -13.47 -22.28
CA LEU A 81 -8.63 -12.65 -22.87
C LEU A 81 -7.34 -13.46 -23.11
N PRO A 82 -6.60 -13.22 -24.20
CA PRO A 82 -5.34 -13.90 -24.49
C PRO A 82 -4.17 -13.34 -23.64
N VAL A 83 -4.37 -13.22 -22.32
CA VAL A 83 -3.41 -12.67 -21.35
C VAL A 83 -3.20 -13.69 -20.23
N THR A 84 -1.95 -13.89 -19.83
CA THR A 84 -1.67 -14.79 -18.71
C THR A 84 -2.22 -14.24 -17.39
N PRO A 85 -2.82 -15.08 -16.51
CA PRO A 85 -3.38 -14.64 -15.23
C PRO A 85 -2.40 -13.85 -14.37
N GLY A 86 -1.12 -14.24 -14.38
CA GLY A 86 -0.07 -13.53 -13.63
C GLY A 86 0.15 -12.10 -14.14
N ARG A 87 0.17 -11.89 -15.45
CA ARG A 87 0.31 -10.57 -16.06
C ARG A 87 -0.90 -9.69 -15.75
N LEU A 88 -2.09 -10.26 -15.86
CA LEU A 88 -3.33 -9.54 -15.53
C LEU A 88 -3.33 -9.07 -14.08
N LEU A 89 -2.92 -9.93 -13.14
CA LEU A 89 -2.85 -9.56 -11.72
C LEU A 89 -1.79 -8.49 -11.47
N ILE A 90 -0.59 -8.59 -12.08
CA ILE A 90 0.45 -7.57 -11.96
C ILE A 90 -0.07 -6.22 -12.49
N GLU A 91 -0.64 -6.17 -13.68
CA GLU A 91 -1.17 -4.94 -14.27
C GLU A 91 -2.24 -4.32 -13.36
N ARG A 92 -3.11 -5.11 -12.77
CA ARG A 92 -4.16 -4.63 -11.86
C ARG A 92 -3.62 -4.11 -10.54
N LEU A 93 -2.77 -4.88 -9.86
CA LEU A 93 -2.23 -4.47 -8.58
C LEU A 93 -1.30 -3.27 -8.72
N SER A 94 -0.51 -3.19 -9.80
CA SER A 94 0.33 -2.02 -10.06
C SER A 94 -0.51 -0.78 -10.36
N THR A 95 -1.61 -0.90 -11.12
CA THR A 95 -2.53 0.22 -11.37
C THR A 95 -3.19 0.71 -10.08
N ASN A 96 -3.71 -0.21 -9.26
CA ASN A 96 -4.28 0.16 -7.95
C ASN A 96 -3.23 0.82 -7.05
N SER A 97 -2.02 0.25 -6.96
CA SER A 97 -0.94 0.83 -6.17
C SER A 97 -0.55 2.22 -6.65
N ALA A 98 -0.56 2.46 -7.96
CA ALA A 98 -0.31 3.80 -8.52
C ALA A 98 -1.43 4.78 -8.17
N ILE A 99 -2.69 4.37 -8.24
CA ILE A 99 -3.84 5.20 -7.84
C ILE A 99 -3.76 5.51 -6.33
N ASP A 100 -3.47 4.50 -5.50
CA ASP A 100 -3.32 4.66 -4.06
C ASP A 100 -2.11 5.55 -3.72
N PHE A 101 -1.03 5.46 -4.50
CA PHE A 101 0.11 6.36 -4.36
C PHE A 101 -0.25 7.81 -4.68
N VAL A 102 -0.99 8.04 -5.77
CA VAL A 102 -1.47 9.39 -6.15
C VAL A 102 -2.34 10.00 -5.05
N GLN A 103 -3.21 9.22 -4.41
CA GLN A 103 -4.03 9.74 -3.31
C GLN A 103 -3.21 10.08 -2.04
N LEU A 104 -1.99 9.56 -1.89
CA LEU A 104 -1.08 9.90 -0.79
C LEU A 104 -0.19 11.12 -1.10
N ILE A 105 -0.11 11.57 -2.35
CA ILE A 105 0.71 12.74 -2.73
C ILE A 105 0.43 13.96 -1.86
N PRO A 106 -0.84 14.36 -1.56
CA PRO A 106 -1.10 15.50 -0.71
C PRO A 106 -0.52 15.36 0.71
N VAL A 107 -0.51 14.14 1.26
CA VAL A 107 0.10 13.85 2.57
C VAL A 107 1.61 14.00 2.50
N LEU A 108 2.23 13.45 1.45
CA LEU A 108 3.67 13.57 1.22
C LEU A 108 4.09 15.04 1.05
N VAL A 109 3.33 15.80 0.27
CA VAL A 109 3.57 17.26 0.11
C VAL A 109 3.45 17.98 1.45
N LEU A 110 2.46 17.64 2.28
CA LEU A 110 2.31 18.24 3.61
C LEU A 110 3.54 17.97 4.50
N ILE A 111 4.10 16.76 4.47
CA ILE A 111 5.34 16.41 5.19
C ILE A 111 6.52 17.23 4.64
N ALA A 112 6.66 17.34 3.30
CA ALA A 112 7.72 18.11 2.65
C ALA A 112 7.73 19.58 3.07
N LEU A 113 6.55 20.20 3.07
CA LEU A 113 6.40 21.60 3.43
C LEU A 113 6.73 21.88 4.90
N ARG A 114 6.49 20.90 5.78
CA ARG A 114 6.73 21.05 7.22
C ARG A 114 8.17 20.74 7.63
N ARG A 115 8.86 19.86 6.92
CA ARG A 115 10.21 19.38 7.29
C ARG A 115 11.15 19.33 6.07
N PRO A 116 11.50 20.49 5.48
CA PRO A 116 12.36 20.53 4.29
C PRO A 116 13.79 20.02 4.54
N SER A 117 14.26 20.05 5.78
CA SER A 117 15.62 19.57 6.15
C SER A 117 15.80 18.05 6.06
N THR A 118 14.73 17.30 5.94
CA THR A 118 14.76 15.82 5.91
C THR A 118 14.78 15.23 4.50
N PHE A 119 15.22 16.00 3.51
CA PHE A 119 15.18 15.61 2.09
C PHE A 119 15.94 14.31 1.78
N ALA A 120 16.97 13.97 2.55
CA ALA A 120 17.71 12.73 2.40
C ALA A 120 16.83 11.45 2.57
N TRP A 121 15.70 11.56 3.28
CA TRP A 121 14.77 10.44 3.51
C TRP A 121 13.75 10.23 2.39
N TRP A 122 13.61 11.20 1.47
CA TRP A 122 12.57 11.16 0.44
C TRP A 122 12.65 9.96 -0.50
N PRO A 123 13.82 9.57 -1.04
CA PRO A 123 13.90 8.40 -1.90
C PRO A 123 13.46 7.12 -1.16
N ALA A 124 13.90 6.97 0.09
CA ALA A 124 13.52 5.83 0.94
C ALA A 124 12.01 5.84 1.23
N LEU A 125 11.43 7.01 1.55
CA LEU A 125 10.00 7.18 1.83
C LEU A 125 9.14 6.82 0.60
N LEU A 126 9.47 7.36 -0.56
CA LEU A 126 8.71 7.10 -1.79
C LEU A 126 8.75 5.60 -2.15
N LEU A 127 9.93 5.00 -2.09
CA LEU A 127 10.11 3.59 -2.44
C LEU A 127 9.45 2.65 -1.44
N SER A 128 9.61 2.89 -0.14
CA SER A 128 8.96 2.10 0.91
C SER A 128 7.44 2.25 0.87
N THR A 129 6.92 3.44 0.56
CA THR A 129 5.48 3.66 0.34
C THR A 129 4.98 2.83 -0.84
N ALA A 130 5.66 2.86 -1.98
CA ALA A 130 5.29 2.05 -3.15
C ALA A 130 5.33 0.55 -2.85
N ALA A 131 6.34 0.09 -2.11
CA ALA A 131 6.47 -1.32 -1.70
C ALA A 131 5.31 -1.75 -0.78
N VAL A 132 4.99 -0.95 0.24
CA VAL A 132 3.90 -1.26 1.18
C VAL A 132 2.54 -1.22 0.47
N LEU A 133 2.31 -0.28 -0.44
CA LEU A 133 1.08 -0.25 -1.24
C LEU A 133 0.93 -1.49 -2.12
N LEU A 134 1.99 -1.92 -2.80
CA LEU A 134 1.95 -3.12 -3.64
C LEU A 134 1.71 -4.39 -2.80
N ILE A 135 2.40 -4.52 -1.66
CA ILE A 135 2.22 -5.65 -0.74
C ILE A 135 0.82 -5.62 -0.12
N GLY A 136 0.35 -4.45 0.30
CA GLY A 136 -1.02 -4.28 0.79
C GLY A 136 -2.06 -4.70 -0.25
N ASN A 137 -1.93 -4.21 -1.48
CA ASN A 137 -2.80 -4.59 -2.59
C ASN A 137 -2.76 -6.12 -2.87
N LEU A 138 -1.58 -6.76 -2.75
CA LEU A 138 -1.46 -8.21 -2.87
C LEU A 138 -2.16 -8.94 -1.71
N MET A 139 -2.03 -8.46 -0.47
CA MET A 139 -2.77 -8.99 0.68
C MET A 139 -4.28 -8.86 0.47
N GLY A 140 -4.74 -7.70 0.00
CA GLY A 140 -6.14 -7.48 -0.36
C GLY A 140 -6.63 -8.41 -1.46
N ALA A 141 -5.82 -8.66 -2.48
CA ALA A 141 -6.14 -9.61 -3.54
C ALA A 141 -6.28 -11.04 -3.01
N ILE A 142 -5.39 -11.48 -2.12
CA ILE A 142 -5.49 -12.79 -1.46
C ILE A 142 -6.75 -12.84 -0.58
N ALA A 143 -7.01 -11.83 0.23
CA ALA A 143 -8.21 -11.76 1.07
C ALA A 143 -9.49 -11.82 0.23
N SER A 144 -9.50 -11.22 -0.97
CA SER A 144 -10.65 -11.27 -1.88
C SER A 144 -10.98 -12.69 -2.35
N THR A 145 -10.02 -13.61 -2.41
CA THR A 145 -10.28 -15.01 -2.79
C THR A 145 -11.00 -15.79 -1.70
N LEU A 146 -10.89 -15.35 -0.46
CA LEU A 146 -11.48 -15.99 0.72
C LEU A 146 -12.84 -15.38 1.11
N SER A 147 -13.14 -14.18 0.60
CA SER A 147 -14.29 -13.37 1.02
C SER A 147 -15.44 -13.47 0.01
N GLN A 148 -16.66 -13.37 0.54
CA GLN A 148 -17.89 -13.28 -0.26
C GLN A 148 -18.41 -11.85 -0.39
N SER A 149 -17.94 -10.93 0.46
CA SER A 149 -18.38 -9.53 0.46
C SER A 149 -17.20 -8.57 0.69
N PRO A 150 -17.29 -7.31 0.22
CA PRO A 150 -16.27 -6.30 0.50
C PRO A 150 -16.04 -6.05 2.00
N GLY A 151 -17.07 -6.25 2.84
CA GLY A 151 -16.95 -6.14 4.30
C GLY A 151 -16.10 -7.25 4.91
N GLU A 152 -16.21 -8.49 4.42
CA GLU A 152 -15.38 -9.60 4.85
C GLU A 152 -13.91 -9.41 4.45
N VAL A 153 -13.64 -8.85 3.26
CA VAL A 153 -12.27 -8.50 2.85
C VAL A 153 -11.61 -7.63 3.91
N MET A 154 -12.34 -6.64 4.42
CA MET A 154 -11.80 -5.74 5.44
C MET A 154 -11.35 -6.52 6.69
N LEU A 155 -12.13 -7.49 7.14
CA LEU A 155 -11.78 -8.32 8.30
C LEU A 155 -10.57 -9.21 8.01
N TYR A 156 -10.56 -9.90 6.85
CA TYR A 156 -9.44 -10.77 6.46
C TYR A 156 -8.13 -10.01 6.22
N VAL A 157 -8.19 -8.72 5.96
CA VAL A 157 -7.03 -7.85 5.84
C VAL A 157 -6.60 -7.28 7.19
N VAL A 158 -7.53 -6.72 7.97
CA VAL A 158 -7.19 -6.01 9.21
C VAL A 158 -6.71 -6.96 10.30
N ILE A 159 -7.31 -8.15 10.42
CA ILE A 159 -6.90 -9.13 11.43
C ILE A 159 -5.40 -9.51 11.34
N PRO A 160 -4.84 -9.89 10.17
CA PRO A 160 -3.42 -10.19 10.08
C PRO A 160 -2.54 -8.94 10.10
N LEU A 161 -3.03 -7.76 9.71
CA LEU A 161 -2.23 -6.53 9.75
C LEU A 161 -1.85 -6.12 11.17
N LEU A 162 -2.72 -6.32 12.17
CA LEU A 162 -2.43 -5.95 13.55
C LEU A 162 -1.18 -6.65 14.12
N PRO A 163 -1.07 -8.00 14.09
CA PRO A 163 0.14 -8.68 14.53
C PRO A 163 1.36 -8.34 13.66
N LEU A 164 1.19 -8.11 12.35
CA LEU A 164 2.29 -7.69 11.48
C LEU A 164 2.83 -6.31 11.85
N PHE A 165 1.97 -5.36 12.23
CA PHE A 165 2.40 -4.06 12.73
C PHE A 165 3.15 -4.18 14.05
N TYR A 166 2.70 -5.04 14.96
CA TYR A 166 3.41 -5.29 16.22
C TYR A 166 4.81 -5.87 15.95
N LEU A 167 4.89 -6.92 15.14
CA LEU A 167 6.15 -7.57 14.77
C LEU A 167 7.10 -6.66 13.97
N SER A 168 6.55 -5.68 13.24
CA SER A 168 7.35 -4.67 12.53
C SER A 168 7.98 -3.63 13.45
N GLY A 169 7.66 -3.63 14.75
CA GLY A 169 8.19 -2.65 15.69
C GLY A 169 7.59 -1.24 15.57
N ILE A 170 6.43 -1.12 14.93
CA ILE A 170 5.76 0.19 14.73
C ILE A 170 5.26 0.77 16.04
N PHE A 171 4.76 -0.09 16.95
CA PHE A 171 4.25 0.34 18.26
C PHE A 171 5.36 0.54 19.29
N THR A 172 6.31 -0.39 19.32
CA THR A 172 7.44 -0.39 20.23
C THR A 172 8.67 -0.92 19.51
N PRO A 173 9.82 -0.22 19.56
CA PRO A 173 11.05 -0.74 18.98
C PRO A 173 11.37 -2.12 19.55
N PRO A 174 11.72 -3.11 18.73
CA PRO A 174 12.03 -4.44 19.21
C PRO A 174 13.32 -4.41 20.05
N SER A 175 13.21 -4.84 21.32
CA SER A 175 14.35 -4.94 22.24
C SER A 175 15.10 -6.26 22.13
N GLU A 176 14.42 -7.32 21.68
CA GLU A 176 15.02 -8.65 21.55
C GLU A 176 15.62 -8.87 20.15
N PRO A 177 16.80 -9.50 20.04
CA PRO A 177 17.45 -9.76 18.76
C PRO A 177 16.57 -10.55 17.77
N ALA A 178 15.80 -11.52 18.27
CA ALA A 178 14.90 -12.32 17.44
C ALA A 178 13.78 -11.47 16.82
N LEU A 179 13.13 -10.59 17.59
CA LEU A 179 12.10 -9.67 17.10
C LEU A 179 12.69 -8.64 16.15
N LEU A 180 13.93 -8.21 16.36
CA LEU A 180 14.61 -7.31 15.45
C LEU A 180 14.81 -7.95 14.07
N VAL A 181 15.23 -9.23 14.02
CA VAL A 181 15.33 -9.96 12.74
C VAL A 181 13.96 -10.07 12.07
N VAL A 182 12.92 -10.43 12.82
CA VAL A 182 11.55 -10.53 12.28
C VAL A 182 11.08 -9.18 11.74
N SER A 183 11.32 -8.09 12.46
CA SER A 183 10.91 -6.75 12.00
C SER A 183 11.56 -6.38 10.67
N ARG A 184 12.83 -6.77 10.44
CA ARG A 184 13.55 -6.53 9.17
C ARG A 184 13.02 -7.38 8.00
N LEU A 185 12.29 -8.44 8.26
CA LEU A 185 11.61 -9.25 7.24
C LEU A 185 10.21 -8.69 6.86
N LEU A 186 9.81 -7.57 7.45
CA LEU A 186 8.50 -6.96 7.21
C LEU A 186 8.64 -5.59 6.52
N PRO A 187 7.87 -5.31 5.46
CA PRO A 187 7.98 -4.06 4.70
C PRO A 187 7.54 -2.83 5.51
N PHE A 188 6.66 -3.04 6.50
CA PHE A 188 6.10 -1.97 7.31
C PHE A 188 7.15 -1.30 8.20
N SER A 189 8.20 -2.03 8.64
CA SER A 189 9.30 -1.47 9.41
C SER A 189 10.08 -0.42 8.60
N TYR A 190 10.36 -0.70 7.33
CA TYR A 190 11.08 0.24 6.45
C TYR A 190 10.27 1.49 6.15
N LEU A 191 8.96 1.35 5.94
CA LEU A 191 8.09 2.52 5.77
C LEU A 191 8.02 3.35 7.05
N HIS A 192 7.91 2.70 8.21
CA HIS A 192 7.90 3.40 9.51
C HIS A 192 9.18 4.19 9.75
N GLU A 193 10.35 3.58 9.52
CA GLU A 193 11.66 4.23 9.65
C GLU A 193 11.82 5.40 8.67
N ALA A 194 11.36 5.22 7.41
CA ALA A 194 11.39 6.28 6.42
C ALA A 194 10.50 7.47 6.81
N LEU A 195 9.28 7.20 7.32
CA LEU A 195 8.37 8.24 7.82
C LEU A 195 8.93 8.93 9.05
N LEU A 196 9.52 8.16 9.97
CA LEU A 196 10.14 8.70 11.17
C LEU A 196 11.27 9.67 10.82
N GLY A 197 12.17 9.27 9.89
CA GLY A 197 13.23 10.14 9.38
C GLY A 197 12.70 11.36 8.63
N ALA A 198 11.69 11.21 7.78
CA ALA A 198 11.08 12.30 7.04
C ALA A 198 10.34 13.30 7.94
N LEU A 199 9.83 12.86 9.09
CA LEU A 199 9.21 13.70 10.12
C LEU A 199 10.22 14.30 11.11
N GLY A 200 11.53 14.09 10.91
CA GLY A 200 12.59 14.63 11.75
C GLY A 200 12.73 13.92 13.10
N GLY A 201 12.30 12.68 13.20
CA GLY A 201 12.54 11.80 14.33
C GLY A 201 13.92 11.15 14.30
N GLN A 202 14.12 10.16 15.16
CA GLN A 202 15.37 9.38 15.25
C GLN A 202 15.11 7.95 14.75
N PRO A 203 15.29 7.66 13.47
CA PRO A 203 15.15 6.31 12.93
C PRO A 203 16.34 5.44 13.34
N ASN A 204 16.10 4.12 13.46
CA ASN A 204 17.15 3.15 13.77
C ASN A 204 17.93 2.69 12.54
N LEU A 205 17.38 2.96 11.35
CA LEU A 205 18.01 2.65 10.06
C LEU A 205 18.56 3.89 9.41
N LEU A 206 19.58 3.70 8.59
CA LEU A 206 20.07 4.74 7.70
C LEU A 206 19.17 4.90 6.46
N PRO A 207 19.12 6.08 5.82
CA PRO A 207 18.28 6.30 4.63
C PRO A 207 18.54 5.29 3.51
N TRP A 208 19.79 4.92 3.28
CA TRP A 208 20.16 3.97 2.23
C TRP A 208 19.77 2.52 2.55
N GLU A 209 19.82 2.11 3.83
CA GLU A 209 19.35 0.78 4.28
C GLU A 209 17.84 0.66 4.09
N THR A 210 17.12 1.71 4.44
CA THR A 210 15.67 1.81 4.25
C THR A 210 15.30 1.79 2.77
N LEU A 211 16.10 2.46 1.92
CA LEU A 211 15.93 2.47 0.47
C LEU A 211 16.12 1.05 -0.11
N LEU A 212 17.19 0.36 0.25
CA LEU A 212 17.48 -1.00 -0.23
C LEU A 212 16.42 -2.00 0.24
N GLY A 213 15.98 -1.88 1.50
CA GLY A 213 14.88 -2.69 2.02
C GLY A 213 13.57 -2.48 1.25
N GLY A 214 13.19 -1.22 1.02
CA GLY A 214 12.03 -0.87 0.21
C GLY A 214 12.11 -1.42 -1.21
N LEU A 215 13.28 -1.31 -1.86
CA LEU A 215 13.51 -1.87 -3.20
C LEU A 215 13.38 -3.39 -3.21
N GLY A 216 13.99 -4.08 -2.23
CA GLY A 216 13.91 -5.53 -2.11
C GLY A 216 12.47 -6.03 -1.97
N PHE A 217 11.67 -5.35 -1.15
CA PHE A 217 10.26 -5.67 -0.99
C PHE A 217 9.43 -5.37 -2.23
N LEU A 218 9.71 -4.28 -2.94
CA LEU A 218 9.01 -3.95 -4.18
C LEU A 218 9.23 -5.01 -5.25
N VAL A 219 10.50 -5.42 -5.45
CA VAL A 219 10.87 -6.47 -6.40
C VAL A 219 10.29 -7.84 -5.97
N GLY A 220 10.39 -8.17 -4.68
CA GLY A 220 9.82 -9.40 -4.12
C GLY A 220 8.31 -9.48 -4.30
N ALA A 221 7.60 -8.39 -4.02
CA ALA A 221 6.15 -8.32 -4.18
C ALA A 221 5.74 -8.46 -5.66
N ALA A 222 6.44 -7.80 -6.59
CA ALA A 222 6.18 -7.95 -8.01
C ALA A 222 6.38 -9.40 -8.49
N GLY A 223 7.47 -10.05 -8.04
CA GLY A 223 7.73 -11.46 -8.34
C GLY A 223 6.68 -12.42 -7.77
N LEU A 224 6.24 -12.19 -6.53
CA LEU A 224 5.19 -12.96 -5.86
C LEU A 224 3.84 -12.79 -6.58
N THR A 225 3.49 -11.57 -6.96
CA THR A 225 2.26 -11.28 -7.71
C THR A 225 2.19 -12.09 -9.01
N GLY A 226 3.30 -12.17 -9.75
CA GLY A 226 3.37 -12.96 -10.96
C GLY A 226 3.12 -14.46 -10.74
N ARG A 227 3.64 -15.01 -9.64
CA ARG A 227 3.48 -16.44 -9.29
C ARG A 227 2.08 -16.78 -8.76
N LEU A 228 1.50 -15.88 -7.98
CA LEU A 228 0.18 -16.07 -7.37
C LEU A 228 -0.98 -15.78 -8.35
N GLY A 229 -0.70 -15.15 -9.49
CA GLY A 229 -1.74 -14.75 -10.43
C GLY A 229 -2.67 -15.89 -10.86
N ARG A 230 -2.14 -17.10 -11.07
CA ARG A 230 -2.97 -18.28 -11.38
C ARG A 230 -3.94 -18.60 -10.24
N ARG A 231 -3.45 -18.65 -9.00
CA ARG A 231 -4.29 -18.99 -7.84
C ARG A 231 -5.38 -17.95 -7.58
N VAL A 232 -5.06 -16.68 -7.70
CA VAL A 232 -6.01 -15.58 -7.44
C VAL A 232 -7.06 -15.45 -8.55
N CYS A 233 -6.69 -15.68 -9.81
CA CYS A 233 -7.61 -15.57 -10.94
C CYS A 233 -8.43 -16.84 -11.22
N GLU A 234 -7.99 -18.00 -10.71
CA GLU A 234 -8.64 -19.32 -10.95
C GLU A 234 -9.45 -19.82 -9.75
N SER A 235 -9.45 -19.11 -8.62
CA SER A 235 -10.12 -19.49 -7.37
C SER A 235 -11.64 -19.24 -7.39
N ASP A 236 -12.32 -19.67 -8.44
CA ASP A 236 -13.81 -19.68 -8.50
C ASP A 236 -14.33 -21.09 -8.55
#